data_3e21de70c864acaa40336cc2f4e965b9
#
_entry.id   3e21de70c864acaa40336cc2f4e965b9
#
_cell.length_a   1.000
_cell.length_b   1.000
_cell.length_c   1.000
_cell.angle_alpha   90.00
_cell.angle_beta   90.00
_cell.angle_gamma   90.00
#
_symmetry.space_group_name_H-M   'P 1'
#
loop_
_entity.id
_entity.type
_entity.pdbx_description
1 polymer ?
#
loop_
_entity_poly.entity_id
_entity_poly.type
_entity_poly.pdbx_seq_one_letter_code
_entity_poly.pdbx_strand_id
1 'polypeptide(L)'
;MTHSFYRSYGFLAAMLGCIVLGCAVGAAWPGAVCLEPLGTVFINMMFCLVVPLVFCSLAGSIANTRSRRRAGRILGATLGVFVVTGLLAAFIMLVIVRVFPPVLTPWTDAAAGTVDDPAPLATLLVNFFTVNDFSALLSRRAMLPLIVFSLLFGFSVSACGGPDTVTARVLDDATKCLLKMVSLVSCYAPIAFFGFFAAMVASYGAQITASYARAMLAYYPLCFVYALLAFPLLSYLGGGREGVRRLRRHILRPAVTALGTCSSVATIPANMEAAEDSGIPHEVADLVLPLGATMHMDGSCFSCVLKVAFLFGVFGLPFEGAGLFAEVLAVAVFSSVAMSGIPGGGYIAEFILCSLFFPDRMAVAYPIAVTIGNLVDPPATMVNAAGDYVASFLVARITEGSGWLERTDGERTA
;
A
#
# COMPACT_ATOMS: atom_id res chain seq x y z
N MET A 1 -26.51 2.77 1.27
CA MET A 1 -25.28 3.39 1.81
C MET A 1 -25.03 3.06 3.29
N THR A 2 -26.02 3.04 4.16
CA THR A 2 -25.85 2.81 5.61
C THR A 2 -25.32 1.42 5.98
N HIS A 3 -25.74 0.33 5.35
CA HIS A 3 -25.29 -1.04 5.69
C HIS A 3 -23.82 -1.33 5.38
N SER A 4 -23.26 -0.74 4.31
CA SER A 4 -21.84 -0.91 3.96
C SER A 4 -20.93 -0.10 4.91
N PHE A 5 -21.36 1.08 5.31
CA PHE A 5 -20.65 1.97 6.23
C PHE A 5 -20.51 1.33 7.62
N TYR A 6 -21.60 0.84 8.21
CA TYR A 6 -21.58 0.15 9.50
C TYR A 6 -20.72 -1.13 9.49
N ARG A 7 -20.64 -1.83 8.37
CA ARG A 7 -19.86 -3.07 8.27
C ARG A 7 -18.36 -2.81 8.22
N SER A 8 -17.91 -1.77 7.51
CA SER A 8 -16.48 -1.40 7.43
C SER A 8 -15.97 -0.75 8.71
N TYR A 9 -16.73 0.21 9.26
CA TYR A 9 -16.35 0.84 10.53
C TYR A 9 -16.52 -0.08 11.73
N GLY A 10 -17.50 -0.97 11.72
CA GLY A 10 -17.69 -1.96 12.78
C GLY A 10 -16.50 -2.91 12.92
N PHE A 11 -15.91 -3.35 11.82
CA PHE A 11 -14.72 -4.19 11.83
C PHE A 11 -13.50 -3.42 12.36
N LEU A 12 -13.26 -2.20 11.86
CA LEU A 12 -12.18 -1.34 12.34
C LEU A 12 -12.33 -1.01 13.84
N ALA A 13 -13.56 -0.68 14.28
CA ALA A 13 -13.84 -0.40 15.68
C ALA A 13 -13.64 -1.64 16.55
N ALA A 14 -14.08 -2.83 16.10
CA ALA A 14 -13.83 -4.09 16.80
C ALA A 14 -12.33 -4.39 16.91
N MET A 15 -11.58 -4.19 15.85
CA MET A 15 -10.12 -4.39 15.84
C MET A 15 -9.41 -3.44 16.80
N LEU A 16 -9.75 -2.12 16.74
CA LEU A 16 -9.19 -1.12 17.66
C LEU A 16 -9.58 -1.43 19.12
N GLY A 17 -10.82 -1.81 19.36
CA GLY A 17 -11.29 -2.24 20.67
C GLY A 17 -10.51 -3.43 21.22
N CYS A 18 -10.27 -4.44 20.38
CA CYS A 18 -9.45 -5.61 20.73
C CYS A 18 -7.98 -5.25 21.00
N ILE A 19 -7.40 -4.33 20.23
CA ILE A 19 -6.05 -3.81 20.47
C ILE A 19 -5.98 -3.12 21.85
N VAL A 20 -6.90 -2.19 22.12
CA VAL A 20 -6.96 -1.46 23.41
C VAL A 20 -7.16 -2.41 24.58
N LEU A 21 -8.07 -3.39 24.43
CA LEU A 21 -8.33 -4.40 25.44
C LEU A 21 -7.08 -5.28 25.66
N GLY A 22 -6.40 -5.70 24.58
CA GLY A 22 -5.14 -6.43 24.64
C GLY A 22 -4.07 -5.67 25.40
N CYS A 23 -3.88 -4.38 25.08
CA CYS A 23 -2.93 -3.51 25.78
C CYS A 23 -3.28 -3.41 27.29
N ALA A 24 -4.56 -3.26 27.63
CA ALA A 24 -5.00 -3.18 29.03
C ALA A 24 -4.73 -4.51 29.78
N VAL A 25 -5.02 -5.64 29.17
CA VAL A 25 -4.76 -6.97 29.75
C VAL A 25 -3.25 -7.19 29.90
N GLY A 26 -2.44 -6.86 28.88
CA GLY A 26 -0.98 -7.00 28.96
C GLY A 26 -0.34 -6.12 30.05
N ALA A 27 -0.86 -4.89 30.23
CA ALA A 27 -0.42 -4.01 31.30
C ALA A 27 -0.80 -4.51 32.70
N ALA A 28 -1.96 -5.15 32.85
CA ALA A 28 -2.49 -5.63 34.13
C ALA A 28 -1.97 -7.03 34.50
N TRP A 29 -1.59 -7.86 33.51
CA TRP A 29 -1.25 -9.26 33.73
C TRP A 29 0.05 -9.65 32.99
N PRO A 30 1.18 -9.77 33.71
CA PRO A 30 2.46 -10.18 33.08
C PRO A 30 2.42 -11.57 32.41
N GLY A 31 1.52 -12.45 32.85
CA GLY A 31 1.29 -13.78 32.23
C GLY A 31 0.60 -13.74 30.87
N ALA A 32 0.15 -12.57 30.39
CA ALA A 32 -0.53 -12.40 29.12
C ALA A 32 0.34 -12.78 27.90
N VAL A 33 1.65 -13.00 28.08
CA VAL A 33 2.54 -13.60 27.07
C VAL A 33 1.99 -14.94 26.56
N CYS A 34 1.26 -15.71 27.38
CA CYS A 34 0.61 -16.97 26.95
C CYS A 34 -0.44 -16.78 25.85
N LEU A 35 -0.89 -15.55 25.57
CA LEU A 35 -1.84 -15.22 24.50
C LEU A 35 -1.17 -14.99 23.13
N GLU A 36 0.16 -14.96 23.05
CA GLU A 36 0.92 -14.80 21.80
C GLU A 36 0.51 -15.78 20.69
N PRO A 37 0.20 -17.08 20.97
CA PRO A 37 -0.22 -18.02 19.92
C PRO A 37 -1.45 -17.58 19.14
N LEU A 38 -2.35 -16.78 19.72
CA LEU A 38 -3.50 -16.24 19.00
C LEU A 38 -3.06 -15.33 17.83
N GLY A 39 -2.07 -14.47 18.05
CA GLY A 39 -1.46 -13.67 17.01
C GLY A 39 -0.67 -14.50 16.00
N THR A 40 0.11 -15.44 16.46
CA THR A 40 0.97 -16.31 15.64
C THR A 40 0.17 -17.13 14.62
N VAL A 41 -1.00 -17.64 15.01
CA VAL A 41 -1.91 -18.35 14.07
C VAL A 41 -2.31 -17.48 12.90
N PHE A 42 -2.74 -16.23 13.17
CA PHE A 42 -3.11 -15.28 12.13
C PHE A 42 -1.96 -14.99 11.17
N ILE A 43 -0.79 -14.71 11.73
CA ILE A 43 0.43 -14.41 10.98
C ILE A 43 0.80 -15.58 10.05
N ASN A 44 0.80 -16.79 10.57
CA ASN A 44 1.15 -17.99 9.79
C ASN A 44 0.13 -18.26 8.67
N MET A 45 -1.16 -18.04 8.93
CA MET A 45 -2.20 -18.14 7.89
C MET A 45 -1.99 -17.10 6.78
N MET A 46 -1.68 -15.85 7.14
CA MET A 46 -1.35 -14.81 6.15
C MET A 46 -0.10 -15.15 5.35
N PHE A 47 0.96 -15.65 5.98
CA PHE A 47 2.18 -16.06 5.31
C PHE A 47 1.97 -17.12 4.22
N CYS A 48 1.01 -18.05 4.42
CA CYS A 48 0.67 -19.04 3.41
C CYS A 48 -0.02 -18.45 2.17
N LEU A 49 -0.70 -17.30 2.32
CA LEU A 49 -1.46 -16.69 1.25
C LEU A 49 -0.64 -15.70 0.40
N VAL A 50 0.42 -15.11 0.96
CA VAL A 50 1.14 -13.99 0.31
C VAL A 50 1.76 -14.41 -1.01
N VAL A 51 2.52 -15.50 -1.05
CA VAL A 51 3.25 -15.95 -2.26
C VAL A 51 2.28 -16.21 -3.45
N PRO A 52 1.26 -17.06 -3.32
CA PRO A 52 0.34 -17.34 -4.41
C PRO A 52 -0.48 -16.08 -4.79
N LEU A 53 -0.83 -15.23 -3.82
CA LEU A 53 -1.60 -14.03 -4.09
C LEU A 53 -0.78 -13.01 -4.88
N VAL A 54 0.47 -12.74 -4.50
CA VAL A 54 1.38 -11.84 -5.25
C VAL A 54 1.55 -12.33 -6.68
N PHE A 55 1.81 -13.62 -6.88
CA PHE A 55 1.96 -14.18 -8.22
C PHE A 55 0.70 -14.00 -9.07
N CYS A 56 -0.44 -14.49 -8.58
CA CYS A 56 -1.68 -14.48 -9.36
C CYS A 56 -2.18 -13.06 -9.64
N SER A 57 -2.11 -12.14 -8.64
CA SER A 57 -2.62 -10.79 -8.79
C SER A 57 -1.78 -9.95 -9.76
N LEU A 58 -0.45 -9.98 -9.64
CA LEU A 58 0.43 -9.21 -10.53
C LEU A 58 0.40 -9.78 -11.96
N ALA A 59 0.58 -11.09 -12.12
CA ALA A 59 0.55 -11.71 -13.43
C ALA A 59 -0.82 -11.54 -14.10
N GLY A 60 -1.91 -11.69 -13.34
CA GLY A 60 -3.28 -11.51 -13.83
C GLY A 60 -3.57 -10.07 -14.25
N SER A 61 -3.13 -9.08 -13.47
CA SER A 61 -3.30 -7.65 -13.79
C SER A 61 -2.64 -7.29 -15.12
N ILE A 62 -1.38 -7.71 -15.32
CA ILE A 62 -0.64 -7.45 -16.56
C ILE A 62 -1.24 -8.23 -17.75
N ALA A 63 -1.61 -9.51 -17.56
CA ALA A 63 -2.19 -10.35 -18.59
C ALA A 63 -3.50 -9.76 -19.15
N ASN A 64 -4.29 -9.08 -18.35
CA ASN A 64 -5.58 -8.50 -18.73
C ASN A 64 -5.46 -7.12 -19.41
N THR A 65 -4.26 -6.57 -19.53
CA THR A 65 -4.05 -5.26 -20.18
C THR A 65 -4.15 -5.38 -21.70
N ARG A 66 -5.16 -4.77 -22.31
CA ARG A 66 -5.34 -4.71 -23.78
C ARG A 66 -4.54 -3.57 -24.37
N SER A 67 -3.47 -3.88 -25.14
CA SER A 67 -2.62 -2.87 -25.79
C SER A 67 -3.18 -2.41 -27.12
N ARG A 68 -3.77 -1.19 -27.18
CA ARG A 68 -3.86 -0.39 -28.43
C ARG A 68 -2.83 0.75 -28.32
N ARG A 69 -2.32 1.23 -29.47
CA ARG A 69 -1.22 2.22 -29.52
C ARG A 69 -1.50 3.51 -28.71
N ARG A 70 -2.76 3.98 -28.67
CA ARG A 70 -3.19 5.13 -27.86
C ARG A 70 -3.30 4.76 -26.38
N ALA A 71 -3.89 3.59 -26.09
CA ALA A 71 -3.92 3.05 -24.72
C ALA A 71 -2.52 2.82 -24.16
N GLY A 72 -1.55 2.39 -24.96
CA GLY A 72 -0.16 2.27 -24.55
C GLY A 72 0.50 3.59 -24.16
N ARG A 73 0.16 4.70 -24.85
CA ARG A 73 0.65 6.02 -24.49
C ARG A 73 0.04 6.53 -23.17
N ILE A 74 -1.27 6.33 -23.00
CA ILE A 74 -1.95 6.67 -21.74
C ILE A 74 -1.37 5.82 -20.60
N LEU A 75 -1.21 4.51 -20.80
CA LEU A 75 -0.64 3.60 -19.82
C LEU A 75 0.78 4.00 -19.42
N GLY A 76 1.65 4.30 -20.38
CA GLY A 76 3.01 4.75 -20.09
C GLY A 76 3.05 6.07 -19.31
N ALA A 77 2.20 7.04 -19.67
CA ALA A 77 2.06 8.28 -18.93
C ALA A 77 1.54 8.04 -17.50
N THR A 78 0.55 7.16 -17.35
CA THR A 78 -0.05 6.78 -16.07
C THR A 78 0.98 6.16 -15.13
N LEU A 79 1.72 5.15 -15.60
CA LEU A 79 2.75 4.50 -14.80
C LEU A 79 3.87 5.48 -14.42
N GLY A 80 4.27 6.36 -15.36
CA GLY A 80 5.24 7.42 -15.07
C GLY A 80 4.76 8.38 -13.98
N VAL A 81 3.52 8.83 -14.04
CA VAL A 81 2.91 9.69 -12.99
C VAL A 81 2.90 8.96 -11.65
N PHE A 82 2.43 7.72 -11.59
CA PHE A 82 2.33 6.93 -10.34
C PHE A 82 3.69 6.70 -9.68
N VAL A 83 4.72 6.39 -10.46
CA VAL A 83 6.08 6.23 -9.93
C VAL A 83 6.62 7.54 -9.37
N VAL A 84 6.42 8.65 -10.09
CA VAL A 84 6.92 9.97 -9.66
C VAL A 84 6.21 10.45 -8.39
N THR A 85 4.87 10.34 -8.33
CA THR A 85 4.11 10.75 -7.13
C THR A 85 4.41 9.84 -5.95
N GLY A 86 4.51 8.53 -6.16
CA GLY A 86 4.89 7.57 -5.12
C GLY A 86 6.29 7.80 -4.55
N LEU A 87 7.29 8.10 -5.40
CA LEU A 87 8.63 8.48 -4.96
C LEU A 87 8.62 9.79 -4.17
N LEU A 88 7.86 10.79 -4.64
CA LEU A 88 7.71 12.05 -3.93
C LEU A 88 7.06 11.85 -2.55
N ALA A 89 6.01 11.05 -2.50
CA ALA A 89 5.34 10.68 -1.27
C ALA A 89 6.31 9.98 -0.30
N ALA A 90 6.99 8.94 -0.75
CA ALA A 90 7.98 8.22 0.07
C ALA A 90 9.09 9.16 0.59
N PHE A 91 9.58 10.06 -0.26
CA PHE A 91 10.61 11.03 0.12
C PHE A 91 10.11 12.03 1.19
N ILE A 92 8.89 12.53 1.05
CA ILE A 92 8.29 13.44 2.06
C ILE A 92 8.23 12.73 3.42
N MET A 93 7.77 11.47 3.46
CA MET A 93 7.71 10.73 4.71
C MET A 93 9.09 10.43 5.26
N LEU A 94 10.09 10.15 4.41
CA LEU A 94 11.47 9.96 4.84
C LEU A 94 12.00 11.19 5.59
N VAL A 95 11.74 12.39 5.07
CA VAL A 95 12.11 13.65 5.75
C VAL A 95 11.38 13.76 7.09
N ILE A 96 10.09 13.44 7.14
CA ILE A 96 9.30 13.53 8.37
C ILE A 96 9.82 12.58 9.46
N VAL A 97 10.07 11.31 9.13
CA VAL A 97 10.55 10.35 10.15
C VAL A 97 11.98 10.65 10.61
N ARG A 98 12.76 11.38 9.83
CA ARG A 98 14.08 11.89 10.25
C ARG A 98 13.97 13.05 11.23
N VAL A 99 13.01 13.93 11.02
CA VAL A 99 12.78 15.10 11.92
C VAL A 99 11.97 14.68 13.15
N PHE A 100 11.02 13.77 12.98
CA PHE A 100 10.12 13.29 14.01
C PHE A 100 10.14 11.74 14.07
N PRO A 101 11.17 11.13 14.69
CA PRO A 101 11.29 9.69 14.79
C PRO A 101 10.08 9.06 15.50
N PRO A 102 9.49 8.00 14.95
CA PRO A 102 8.30 7.37 15.54
C PRO A 102 8.60 6.59 16.83
N VAL A 103 9.82 6.10 16.98
CA VAL A 103 10.31 5.38 18.17
C VAL A 103 11.51 6.14 18.73
N LEU A 104 11.49 6.48 20.02
CA LEU A 104 12.56 7.24 20.67
C LEU A 104 13.55 6.35 21.42
N THR A 105 13.07 5.23 21.94
CA THR A 105 13.88 4.26 22.70
C THR A 105 13.63 2.87 22.17
N PRO A 106 14.69 2.10 21.87
CA PRO A 106 14.56 0.70 21.46
C PRO A 106 13.77 -0.13 22.48
N TRP A 107 13.08 -1.14 22.03
CA TRP A 107 12.39 -2.07 22.92
C TRP A 107 13.38 -3.12 23.42
N THR A 108 13.54 -3.24 24.73
CA THR A 108 14.69 -3.84 25.42
C THR A 108 15.09 -5.25 24.99
N ASP A 109 14.16 -6.12 24.58
CA ASP A 109 14.47 -7.51 24.19
C ASP A 109 14.38 -7.76 22.68
N ALA A 110 13.94 -6.76 21.91
CA ALA A 110 13.86 -6.86 20.45
C ALA A 110 15.22 -6.62 19.77
N ALA A 111 16.19 -6.03 20.49
CA ALA A 111 17.47 -5.57 19.96
C ALA A 111 18.55 -6.66 19.83
N ALA A 112 18.34 -7.88 20.35
CA ALA A 112 19.32 -8.96 20.30
C ALA A 112 19.42 -9.58 18.90
N GLY A 113 20.32 -9.08 18.09
CA GLY A 113 20.68 -9.65 16.78
C GLY A 113 21.87 -8.88 16.20
N THR A 114 22.89 -9.62 15.78
CA THR A 114 24.04 -9.04 15.06
C THR A 114 23.60 -8.61 13.66
N VAL A 115 24.00 -7.40 13.26
CA VAL A 115 23.89 -6.96 11.87
C VAL A 115 25.06 -7.64 11.14
N ASP A 116 24.77 -8.55 10.21
CA ASP A 116 25.77 -9.08 9.31
C ASP A 116 26.30 -7.96 8.40
N ASP A 117 27.57 -8.04 8.02
CA ASP A 117 28.18 -7.08 7.09
C ASP A 117 27.34 -7.02 5.79
N PRO A 118 27.06 -5.81 5.30
CA PRO A 118 26.25 -5.66 4.10
C PRO A 118 26.88 -6.40 2.91
N ALA A 119 26.10 -7.28 2.28
CA ALA A 119 26.55 -7.98 1.07
C ALA A 119 26.96 -6.99 -0.03
N PRO A 120 27.93 -7.33 -0.90
CA PRO A 120 28.32 -6.48 -2.02
C PRO A 120 27.12 -6.06 -2.87
N LEU A 121 27.07 -4.80 -3.27
CA LEU A 121 25.97 -4.20 -4.04
C LEU A 121 25.58 -5.05 -5.27
N ALA A 122 26.58 -5.63 -5.97
CA ALA A 122 26.34 -6.52 -7.10
C ALA A 122 25.56 -7.79 -6.71
N THR A 123 25.88 -8.39 -5.58
CA THR A 123 25.19 -9.57 -5.06
C THR A 123 23.75 -9.23 -4.63
N LEU A 124 23.59 -8.05 -4.00
CA LEU A 124 22.27 -7.54 -3.65
C LEU A 124 21.38 -7.34 -4.88
N LEU A 125 21.92 -6.72 -5.95
CA LEU A 125 21.20 -6.53 -7.21
C LEU A 125 20.83 -7.85 -7.88
N VAL A 126 21.72 -8.83 -7.92
CA VAL A 126 21.41 -10.15 -8.50
C VAL A 126 20.31 -10.84 -7.69
N ASN A 127 20.42 -10.86 -6.37
CA ASN A 127 19.43 -11.47 -5.47
C ASN A 127 18.09 -10.70 -5.47
N PHE A 128 18.11 -9.42 -5.80
CA PHE A 128 16.92 -8.60 -5.93
C PHE A 128 16.05 -9.03 -7.12
N PHE A 129 16.67 -9.39 -8.24
CA PHE A 129 15.96 -9.71 -9.48
C PHE A 129 15.79 -11.19 -9.75
N THR A 130 16.63 -12.06 -9.18
CA THR A 130 16.72 -13.46 -9.59
C THR A 130 16.89 -14.42 -8.41
N VAL A 131 16.47 -15.65 -8.63
CA VAL A 131 16.82 -16.83 -7.83
C VAL A 131 17.31 -17.93 -8.77
N ASN A 132 18.04 -18.87 -8.26
CA ASN A 132 18.68 -19.95 -9.04
C ASN A 132 17.75 -21.14 -9.35
N ASP A 133 16.56 -21.20 -8.74
CA ASP A 133 15.62 -22.30 -8.92
C ASP A 133 14.17 -21.82 -8.79
N PHE A 134 13.24 -22.43 -9.57
CA PHE A 134 11.82 -22.11 -9.51
C PHE A 134 11.20 -22.39 -8.12
N SER A 135 11.64 -23.44 -7.45
CA SER A 135 11.16 -23.74 -6.11
C SER A 135 11.52 -22.65 -5.11
N ALA A 136 12.63 -21.97 -5.29
CA ALA A 136 13.07 -20.84 -4.47
C ALA A 136 12.15 -19.60 -4.65
N LEU A 137 11.53 -19.41 -5.82
CA LEU A 137 10.54 -18.35 -6.03
C LEU A 137 9.31 -18.49 -5.14
N LEU A 138 8.94 -19.72 -4.78
CA LEU A 138 7.80 -20.01 -3.91
C LEU A 138 8.11 -19.77 -2.43
N SER A 139 9.33 -19.38 -2.13
CA SER A 139 9.74 -18.99 -0.79
C SER A 139 9.37 -17.53 -0.51
N ARG A 140 8.82 -17.27 0.66
CA ARG A 140 8.59 -15.92 1.17
C ARG A 140 9.88 -15.05 1.28
N ARG A 141 11.07 -15.67 1.24
CA ARG A 141 12.36 -14.95 1.21
C ARG A 141 12.73 -14.42 -0.17
N ALA A 142 12.03 -14.83 -1.23
CA ALA A 142 12.29 -14.46 -2.62
C ALA A 142 11.20 -13.57 -3.20
N MET A 143 10.64 -12.63 -2.40
CA MET A 143 9.48 -11.82 -2.83
C MET A 143 9.79 -10.91 -4.02
N LEU A 144 10.97 -10.29 -4.06
CA LEU A 144 11.33 -9.42 -5.19
C LEU A 144 11.55 -10.21 -6.50
N PRO A 145 12.33 -11.31 -6.51
CA PRO A 145 12.37 -12.21 -7.67
C PRO A 145 10.98 -12.72 -8.09
N LEU A 146 10.09 -13.01 -7.13
CA LEU A 146 8.72 -13.43 -7.43
C LEU A 146 7.92 -12.31 -8.13
N ILE A 147 8.05 -11.06 -7.70
CA ILE A 147 7.42 -9.90 -8.35
C ILE A 147 7.91 -9.77 -9.80
N VAL A 148 9.24 -9.80 -10.00
CA VAL A 148 9.84 -9.72 -11.34
C VAL A 148 9.35 -10.87 -12.23
N PHE A 149 9.36 -12.09 -11.73
CA PHE A 149 8.85 -13.26 -12.45
C PHE A 149 7.36 -13.11 -12.78
N SER A 150 6.54 -12.63 -11.85
CA SER A 150 5.10 -12.42 -12.06
C SER A 150 4.82 -11.40 -13.15
N LEU A 151 5.58 -10.30 -13.20
CA LEU A 151 5.48 -9.29 -14.25
C LEU A 151 5.86 -9.88 -15.61
N LEU A 152 6.99 -10.59 -15.70
CA LEU A 152 7.43 -11.26 -16.93
C LEU A 152 6.41 -12.30 -17.42
N PHE A 153 5.86 -13.10 -16.49
CA PHE A 153 4.83 -14.08 -16.81
C PHE A 153 3.55 -13.39 -17.32
N GLY A 154 3.11 -12.33 -16.67
CA GLY A 154 1.95 -11.53 -17.10
C GLY A 154 2.13 -10.93 -18.50
N PHE A 155 3.30 -10.34 -18.77
CA PHE A 155 3.63 -9.85 -20.12
C PHE A 155 3.64 -10.97 -21.16
N SER A 156 4.15 -12.14 -20.83
CA SER A 156 4.14 -13.32 -21.71
C SER A 156 2.72 -13.77 -22.02
N VAL A 157 1.83 -13.84 -21.04
CA VAL A 157 0.42 -14.16 -21.23
C VAL A 157 -0.27 -13.10 -22.09
N SER A 158 -0.01 -11.81 -21.84
CA SER A 158 -0.52 -10.71 -22.65
C SER A 158 -0.09 -10.84 -24.12
N ALA A 159 1.15 -11.20 -24.38
CA ALA A 159 1.68 -11.43 -25.73
C ALA A 159 1.08 -12.67 -26.42
N CYS A 160 0.71 -13.70 -25.67
CA CYS A 160 0.09 -14.94 -26.17
C CYS A 160 -1.41 -14.85 -26.45
N GLY A 161 -2.02 -13.67 -26.27
CA GLY A 161 -3.45 -13.47 -26.51
C GLY A 161 -4.17 -12.73 -25.37
N GLY A 162 -3.48 -12.43 -24.28
CA GLY A 162 -3.99 -11.60 -23.19
C GLY A 162 -5.25 -12.13 -22.51
N PRO A 163 -6.27 -11.28 -22.34
CA PRO A 163 -7.52 -11.63 -21.63
C PRO A 163 -8.28 -12.81 -22.21
N ASP A 164 -8.08 -13.12 -23.50
CA ASP A 164 -8.79 -14.19 -24.18
C ASP A 164 -8.20 -15.57 -23.88
N THR A 165 -7.02 -15.63 -23.24
CA THR A 165 -6.35 -16.88 -22.86
C THR A 165 -6.98 -17.53 -21.62
N VAL A 166 -6.94 -18.85 -21.57
CA VAL A 166 -7.35 -19.61 -20.37
C VAL A 166 -6.47 -19.24 -19.18
N THR A 167 -5.17 -19.04 -19.42
CA THR A 167 -4.21 -18.67 -18.36
C THR A 167 -4.57 -17.36 -17.67
N ALA A 168 -4.95 -16.32 -18.44
CA ALA A 168 -5.39 -15.04 -17.86
C ALA A 168 -6.63 -15.21 -16.96
N ARG A 169 -7.61 -16.01 -17.42
CA ARG A 169 -8.83 -16.31 -16.64
C ARG A 169 -8.52 -17.09 -15.37
N VAL A 170 -7.64 -18.10 -15.45
CA VAL A 170 -7.21 -18.86 -14.26
C VAL A 170 -6.51 -17.98 -13.24
N LEU A 171 -5.63 -17.06 -13.67
CA LEU A 171 -4.98 -16.10 -12.77
C LEU A 171 -5.98 -15.16 -12.09
N ASP A 172 -6.97 -14.67 -12.85
CA ASP A 172 -8.01 -13.79 -12.31
C ASP A 172 -8.90 -14.52 -11.29
N ASP A 173 -9.36 -15.73 -11.61
CA ASP A 173 -10.18 -16.52 -10.71
C ASP A 173 -9.40 -16.99 -9.48
N ALA A 174 -8.13 -17.38 -9.62
CA ALA A 174 -7.26 -17.71 -8.50
C ALA A 174 -7.06 -16.50 -7.59
N THR A 175 -6.85 -15.31 -8.17
CA THR A 175 -6.75 -14.06 -7.40
C THR A 175 -8.02 -13.81 -6.58
N LYS A 176 -9.21 -13.93 -7.18
CA LYS A 176 -10.49 -13.79 -6.47
C LYS A 176 -10.63 -14.78 -5.31
N CYS A 177 -10.27 -16.04 -5.53
CA CYS A 177 -10.30 -17.07 -4.50
C CYS A 177 -9.34 -16.75 -3.34
N LEU A 178 -8.10 -16.37 -3.65
CA LEU A 178 -7.09 -16.02 -2.64
C LEU A 178 -7.49 -14.78 -1.84
N LEU A 179 -8.06 -13.76 -2.48
CA LEU A 179 -8.59 -12.59 -1.79
C LEU A 179 -9.77 -12.93 -0.88
N LYS A 180 -10.62 -13.88 -1.29
CA LYS A 180 -11.67 -14.39 -0.41
C LYS A 180 -11.09 -15.12 0.81
N MET A 181 -10.00 -15.88 0.62
CA MET A 181 -9.27 -16.50 1.74
C MET A 181 -8.69 -15.44 2.69
N VAL A 182 -8.04 -14.39 2.16
CA VAL A 182 -7.57 -13.25 2.97
C VAL A 182 -8.72 -12.64 3.77
N SER A 183 -9.87 -12.41 3.14
CA SER A 183 -11.07 -11.89 3.81
C SER A 183 -11.56 -12.79 4.94
N LEU A 184 -11.55 -14.13 4.75
CA LEU A 184 -11.92 -15.09 5.79
C LEU A 184 -10.93 -15.09 6.95
N VAL A 185 -9.63 -15.11 6.65
CA VAL A 185 -8.59 -15.05 7.68
C VAL A 185 -8.65 -13.72 8.43
N SER A 186 -8.92 -12.62 7.74
CA SER A 186 -9.08 -11.30 8.36
C SER A 186 -10.24 -11.23 9.36
N CYS A 187 -11.26 -12.06 9.24
CA CYS A 187 -12.33 -12.13 10.26
C CYS A 187 -11.79 -12.55 11.65
N TYR A 188 -10.67 -13.28 11.67
CA TYR A 188 -9.99 -13.68 12.91
C TYR A 188 -9.07 -12.59 13.48
N ALA A 189 -8.74 -11.55 12.69
CA ALA A 189 -7.78 -10.50 13.05
C ALA A 189 -8.08 -9.82 14.41
N PRO A 190 -9.32 -9.46 14.80
CA PRO A 190 -9.57 -8.84 16.10
C PRO A 190 -9.08 -9.71 17.29
N ILE A 191 -9.33 -11.03 17.24
CA ILE A 191 -8.87 -11.98 18.28
C ILE A 191 -7.35 -12.08 18.26
N ALA A 192 -6.75 -12.17 17.09
CA ALA A 192 -5.31 -12.25 16.90
C ALA A 192 -4.60 -11.00 17.45
N PHE A 193 -5.11 -9.81 17.13
CA PHE A 193 -4.53 -8.55 17.63
C PHE A 193 -4.71 -8.37 19.13
N PHE A 194 -5.85 -8.80 19.69
CA PHE A 194 -6.00 -8.85 21.15
C PHE A 194 -4.87 -9.66 21.79
N GLY A 195 -4.65 -10.91 21.36
CA GLY A 195 -3.63 -11.78 21.92
C GLY A 195 -2.20 -11.25 21.68
N PHE A 196 -1.93 -10.76 20.47
CA PHE A 196 -0.64 -10.21 20.12
C PHE A 196 -0.29 -8.97 20.97
N PHE A 197 -1.21 -8.00 21.11
CA PHE A 197 -0.97 -6.79 21.90
C PHE A 197 -0.92 -7.07 23.40
N ALA A 198 -1.70 -8.03 23.90
CA ALA A 198 -1.61 -8.45 25.28
C ALA A 198 -0.22 -9.02 25.61
N ALA A 199 0.27 -9.93 24.76
CA ALA A 199 1.60 -10.51 24.91
C ALA A 199 2.71 -9.47 24.76
N MET A 200 2.58 -8.57 23.75
CA MET A 200 3.57 -7.53 23.46
C MET A 200 3.68 -6.48 24.60
N VAL A 201 2.55 -6.01 25.14
CA VAL A 201 2.58 -5.04 26.25
C VAL A 201 3.08 -5.70 27.54
N ALA A 202 2.74 -6.97 27.77
CA ALA A 202 3.29 -7.72 28.90
C ALA A 202 4.82 -7.88 28.82
N SER A 203 5.36 -8.05 27.59
CA SER A 203 6.80 -8.21 27.37
C SER A 203 7.57 -6.88 27.37
N TYR A 204 7.05 -5.83 26.74
CA TYR A 204 7.78 -4.58 26.42
C TYR A 204 7.23 -3.32 27.11
N GLY A 205 6.10 -3.41 27.80
CA GLY A 205 5.52 -2.33 28.60
C GLY A 205 4.88 -1.18 27.81
N ALA A 206 4.68 -0.03 28.49
CA ALA A 206 3.95 1.12 27.96
C ALA A 206 4.64 1.87 26.78
N GLN A 207 5.91 1.58 26.51
CA GLN A 207 6.67 2.20 25.40
C GLN A 207 6.04 1.95 24.04
N ILE A 208 5.36 0.81 23.88
CA ILE A 208 4.63 0.42 22.67
C ILE A 208 3.55 1.44 22.33
N THR A 209 2.67 1.72 23.27
CA THR A 209 1.52 2.62 23.05
C THR A 209 1.98 4.03 22.65
N ALA A 210 3.03 4.54 23.30
CA ALA A 210 3.61 5.84 22.98
C ALA A 210 4.21 5.87 21.56
N SER A 211 4.90 4.79 21.16
CA SER A 211 5.48 4.69 19.82
C SER A 211 4.41 4.66 18.71
N TYR A 212 3.33 3.88 18.89
CA TYR A 212 2.21 3.87 17.93
C TYR A 212 1.49 5.21 17.87
N ALA A 213 1.20 5.83 19.03
CA ALA A 213 0.57 7.15 19.07
C ALA A 213 1.42 8.19 18.32
N ARG A 214 2.74 8.15 18.52
CA ARG A 214 3.69 9.05 17.86
C ARG A 214 3.74 8.80 16.34
N ALA A 215 3.69 7.55 15.89
CA ALA A 215 3.60 7.19 14.48
C ALA A 215 2.31 7.72 13.84
N MET A 216 1.16 7.57 14.53
CA MET A 216 -0.11 8.11 14.05
C MET A 216 -0.13 9.63 14.00
N LEU A 217 0.50 10.29 15.00
CA LEU A 217 0.62 11.75 15.02
C LEU A 217 1.49 12.30 13.88
N ALA A 218 2.44 11.53 13.37
CA ALA A 218 3.19 11.88 12.17
C ALA A 218 2.36 11.66 10.90
N TYR A 219 1.65 10.53 10.83
CA TYR A 219 1.03 10.05 9.59
C TYR A 219 -0.29 10.75 9.25
N TYR A 220 -1.23 10.85 10.19
CA TYR A 220 -2.56 11.40 9.93
C TYR A 220 -2.52 12.86 9.46
N PRO A 221 -1.82 13.78 10.17
CA PRO A 221 -1.69 15.15 9.69
C PRO A 221 -1.02 15.24 8.32
N LEU A 222 0.00 14.38 8.06
CA LEU A 222 0.67 14.36 6.76
C LEU A 222 -0.31 14.04 5.63
N CYS A 223 -1.15 13.01 5.76
CA CYS A 223 -2.11 12.64 4.72
C CYS A 223 -3.07 13.79 4.39
N PHE A 224 -3.60 14.48 5.41
CA PHE A 224 -4.47 15.62 5.20
C PHE A 224 -3.74 16.84 4.61
N VAL A 225 -2.54 17.13 5.09
CA VAL A 225 -1.71 18.22 4.54
C VAL A 225 -1.34 17.93 3.10
N TYR A 226 -0.97 16.69 2.79
CA TYR A 226 -0.68 16.26 1.42
C TYR A 226 -1.90 16.44 0.51
N ALA A 227 -3.08 15.99 0.93
CA ALA A 227 -4.31 16.18 0.17
C ALA A 227 -4.66 17.67 -0.03
N LEU A 228 -4.38 18.52 0.96
CA LEU A 228 -4.66 19.98 0.88
C LEU A 228 -3.65 20.74 0.02
N LEU A 229 -2.39 20.29 -0.06
CA LEU A 229 -1.33 21.01 -0.77
C LEU A 229 -0.94 20.35 -2.09
N ALA A 230 -0.66 19.03 -2.08
CA ALA A 230 -0.19 18.33 -3.26
C ALA A 230 -1.31 18.11 -4.29
N PHE A 231 -2.53 17.76 -3.89
CA PHE A 231 -3.63 17.55 -4.82
C PHE A 231 -3.96 18.81 -5.66
N PRO A 232 -4.13 20.00 -5.05
CA PRO A 232 -4.28 21.22 -5.84
C PRO A 232 -3.09 21.55 -6.72
N LEU A 233 -1.86 21.32 -6.23
CA LEU A 233 -0.64 21.54 -7.02
C LEU A 233 -0.59 20.62 -8.25
N LEU A 234 -0.80 19.31 -8.08
CA LEU A 234 -0.82 18.36 -9.17
C LEU A 234 -1.94 18.64 -10.18
N SER A 235 -3.14 19.01 -9.69
CA SER A 235 -4.24 19.41 -10.54
C SER A 235 -3.97 20.73 -11.27
N TYR A 236 -3.21 21.64 -10.66
CA TYR A 236 -2.74 22.86 -11.33
C TYR A 236 -1.76 22.54 -12.46
N LEU A 237 -0.82 21.64 -12.21
CA LEU A 237 0.12 21.17 -13.24
C LEU A 237 -0.61 20.44 -14.39
N GLY A 238 -1.70 19.73 -14.10
CA GLY A 238 -2.49 19.00 -15.08
C GLY A 238 -3.49 19.85 -15.86
N GLY A 239 -4.17 20.81 -15.21
CA GLY A 239 -5.28 21.56 -15.81
C GLY A 239 -5.29 23.07 -15.49
N GLY A 240 -4.18 23.62 -14.98
CA GLY A 240 -4.09 25.04 -14.63
C GLY A 240 -5.07 25.45 -13.52
N ARG A 241 -5.46 26.72 -13.52
CA ARG A 241 -6.42 27.27 -12.53
C ARG A 241 -7.78 26.56 -12.59
N GLU A 242 -8.22 26.17 -13.78
CA GLU A 242 -9.50 25.48 -13.97
C GLU A 242 -9.43 24.05 -13.42
N GLY A 243 -8.30 23.33 -13.57
CA GLY A 243 -8.07 22.04 -12.94
C GLY A 243 -8.24 22.09 -11.42
N VAL A 244 -7.64 23.09 -10.75
CA VAL A 244 -7.81 23.30 -9.30
C VAL A 244 -9.26 23.60 -8.91
N ARG A 245 -9.96 24.41 -9.72
CA ARG A 245 -11.37 24.75 -9.48
C ARG A 245 -12.26 23.52 -9.54
N ARG A 246 -12.07 22.65 -10.54
CA ARG A 246 -12.81 21.40 -10.70
C ARG A 246 -12.46 20.39 -9.62
N LEU A 247 -11.17 20.25 -9.29
CA LEU A 247 -10.74 19.44 -8.15
C LEU A 247 -11.52 19.81 -6.88
N ARG A 248 -11.51 21.09 -6.48
CA ARG A 248 -12.17 21.54 -5.25
C ARG A 248 -13.68 21.26 -5.22
N ARG A 249 -14.31 21.22 -6.39
CA ARG A 249 -15.75 20.96 -6.52
C ARG A 249 -16.08 19.48 -6.37
N HIS A 250 -15.21 18.58 -6.86
CA HIS A 250 -15.55 17.17 -7.02
C HIS A 250 -14.74 16.21 -6.14
N ILE A 251 -13.63 16.66 -5.48
CA ILE A 251 -12.74 15.79 -4.69
C ILE A 251 -13.39 15.19 -3.42
N LEU A 252 -14.35 15.89 -2.83
CA LEU A 252 -14.89 15.52 -1.52
C LEU A 252 -15.56 14.13 -1.55
N ARG A 253 -16.28 13.80 -2.60
CA ARG A 253 -16.99 12.54 -2.74
C ARG A 253 -16.02 11.33 -2.82
N PRO A 254 -15.02 11.29 -3.71
CA PRO A 254 -13.98 10.26 -3.67
C PRO A 254 -13.26 10.17 -2.33
N ALA A 255 -12.83 11.30 -1.76
CA ALA A 255 -12.09 11.32 -0.51
C ALA A 255 -12.87 10.71 0.66
N VAL A 256 -14.16 11.09 0.83
CA VAL A 256 -15.02 10.55 1.88
C VAL A 256 -15.36 9.09 1.63
N THR A 257 -15.57 8.69 0.38
CA THR A 257 -15.82 7.28 0.03
C THR A 257 -14.60 6.42 0.37
N ALA A 258 -13.40 6.88 0.02
CA ALA A 258 -12.14 6.18 0.32
C ALA A 258 -11.90 6.07 1.84
N LEU A 259 -12.04 7.17 2.58
CA LEU A 259 -11.95 7.18 4.05
C LEU A 259 -12.94 6.21 4.69
N GLY A 260 -14.15 6.14 4.13
CA GLY A 260 -15.23 5.35 4.71
C GLY A 260 -15.19 3.87 4.37
N THR A 261 -14.64 3.52 3.23
CA THR A 261 -14.60 2.13 2.75
C THR A 261 -13.26 1.44 2.98
N CYS A 262 -12.18 2.20 3.19
CA CYS A 262 -10.80 1.71 3.18
C CYS A 262 -10.51 0.84 1.94
N SER A 263 -11.11 1.21 0.79
CA SER A 263 -10.98 0.46 -0.46
C SER A 263 -10.91 1.38 -1.67
N SER A 264 -9.76 1.39 -2.34
CA SER A 264 -9.59 2.12 -3.60
C SER A 264 -10.51 1.60 -4.69
N VAL A 265 -10.70 0.27 -4.76
CA VAL A 265 -11.62 -0.36 -5.74
C VAL A 265 -13.07 0.08 -5.51
N ALA A 266 -13.53 0.13 -4.25
CA ALA A 266 -14.88 0.60 -3.93
C ALA A 266 -15.06 2.10 -4.23
N THR A 267 -13.97 2.85 -4.37
CA THR A 267 -13.98 4.29 -4.68
C THR A 267 -14.00 4.57 -6.19
N ILE A 268 -13.70 3.57 -7.05
CA ILE A 268 -13.67 3.76 -8.51
C ILE A 268 -14.95 4.45 -9.04
N PRO A 269 -16.18 4.05 -8.68
CA PRO A 269 -17.37 4.72 -9.20
C PRO A 269 -17.43 6.21 -8.84
N ALA A 270 -17.02 6.58 -7.62
CA ALA A 270 -16.98 7.97 -7.19
C ALA A 270 -15.89 8.77 -7.93
N ASN A 271 -14.76 8.16 -8.22
CA ASN A 271 -13.70 8.75 -9.03
C ASN A 271 -14.13 8.95 -10.49
N MET A 272 -14.81 7.95 -11.09
CA MET A 272 -15.31 8.03 -12.46
C MET A 272 -16.31 9.20 -12.63
N GLU A 273 -17.25 9.33 -11.72
CA GLU A 273 -18.22 10.45 -11.70
C GLU A 273 -17.50 11.80 -11.53
N ALA A 274 -16.54 11.90 -10.61
CA ALA A 274 -15.74 13.12 -10.41
C ALA A 274 -14.90 13.47 -11.66
N ALA A 275 -14.36 12.48 -12.35
CA ALA A 275 -13.59 12.65 -13.57
C ALA A 275 -14.48 13.14 -14.73
N GLU A 276 -15.66 12.52 -14.90
CA GLU A 276 -16.64 12.92 -15.91
C GLU A 276 -17.12 14.34 -15.68
N ASP A 277 -17.53 14.69 -14.46
CA ASP A 277 -17.97 16.04 -14.09
C ASP A 277 -16.85 17.08 -14.28
N SER A 278 -15.60 16.66 -14.16
CA SER A 278 -14.42 17.51 -14.38
C SER A 278 -13.99 17.60 -15.84
N GLY A 279 -14.65 16.90 -16.76
CA GLY A 279 -14.32 16.91 -18.17
C GLY A 279 -13.02 16.18 -18.52
N ILE A 280 -12.57 15.26 -17.69
CA ILE A 280 -11.45 14.37 -18.02
C ILE A 280 -11.88 13.45 -19.16
N PRO A 281 -11.07 13.29 -20.24
CA PRO A 281 -11.42 12.43 -21.35
C PRO A 281 -11.73 10.99 -20.89
N HIS A 282 -12.82 10.40 -21.39
CA HIS A 282 -13.27 9.07 -20.99
C HIS A 282 -12.16 8.02 -21.13
N GLU A 283 -11.40 8.04 -22.23
CA GLU A 283 -10.31 7.10 -22.47
C GLU A 283 -9.19 7.20 -21.41
N VAL A 284 -8.97 8.39 -20.85
CA VAL A 284 -8.02 8.60 -19.75
C VAL A 284 -8.61 8.08 -18.45
N ALA A 285 -9.86 8.46 -18.14
CA ALA A 285 -10.53 8.03 -16.90
C ALA A 285 -10.65 6.50 -16.83
N ASP A 286 -11.08 5.86 -17.92
CA ASP A 286 -11.30 4.41 -18.04
C ASP A 286 -10.03 3.59 -17.84
N LEU A 287 -8.84 4.16 -18.12
CA LEU A 287 -7.55 3.51 -17.89
C LEU A 287 -6.92 3.90 -16.57
N VAL A 288 -6.88 5.20 -16.25
CA VAL A 288 -6.16 5.71 -15.07
C VAL A 288 -6.83 5.26 -13.78
N LEU A 289 -8.16 5.37 -13.68
CA LEU A 289 -8.85 5.17 -12.40
C LEU A 289 -8.88 3.69 -11.95
N PRO A 290 -9.20 2.70 -12.82
CA PRO A 290 -9.10 1.31 -12.42
C PRO A 290 -7.65 0.85 -12.17
N LEU A 291 -6.70 1.34 -12.98
CA LEU A 291 -5.28 1.02 -12.80
C LEU A 291 -4.76 1.66 -11.51
N GLY A 292 -5.12 2.91 -11.24
CA GLY A 292 -4.77 3.64 -10.04
C GLY A 292 -5.24 2.94 -8.78
N ALA A 293 -6.49 2.49 -8.76
CA ALA A 293 -7.05 1.75 -7.63
C ALA A 293 -6.24 0.49 -7.23
N THR A 294 -5.35 0.01 -8.11
CA THR A 294 -4.50 -1.16 -7.86
C THR A 294 -3.01 -0.86 -7.76
N MET A 295 -2.54 0.26 -8.32
CA MET A 295 -1.10 0.53 -8.48
C MET A 295 -0.66 1.90 -7.99
N HIS A 296 -1.57 2.87 -7.82
CA HIS A 296 -1.25 4.23 -7.36
C HIS A 296 -1.49 4.35 -5.87
N MET A 297 -0.43 4.27 -5.09
CA MET A 297 -0.51 4.05 -3.65
C MET A 297 0.38 5.03 -2.87
N ASP A 298 0.23 6.35 -3.10
CA ASP A 298 1.03 7.40 -2.44
C ASP A 298 0.94 7.34 -0.91
N GLY A 299 -0.27 7.14 -0.37
CA GLY A 299 -0.47 6.94 1.07
C GLY A 299 0.22 5.67 1.58
N SER A 300 0.20 4.59 0.80
CA SER A 300 0.92 3.36 1.16
C SER A 300 2.43 3.54 1.10
N CYS A 301 2.94 4.39 0.20
CA CYS A 301 4.36 4.77 0.17
C CYS A 301 4.74 5.51 1.47
N PHE A 302 3.91 6.44 1.96
CA PHE A 302 4.11 7.02 3.29
C PHE A 302 4.16 5.95 4.38
N SER A 303 3.18 5.05 4.38
CA SER A 303 3.06 3.97 5.36
C SER A 303 4.28 3.04 5.36
N CYS A 304 4.80 2.68 4.18
CA CYS A 304 5.98 1.84 4.04
C CYS A 304 7.20 2.47 4.72
N VAL A 305 7.51 3.73 4.40
CA VAL A 305 8.65 4.44 4.99
C VAL A 305 8.49 4.58 6.51
N LEU A 306 7.28 4.90 6.99
CA LEU A 306 6.99 4.98 8.42
C LEU A 306 7.26 3.65 9.13
N LYS A 307 6.79 2.54 8.55
CA LYS A 307 6.94 1.18 9.11
C LYS A 307 8.41 0.78 9.19
N VAL A 308 9.19 1.03 8.13
CA VAL A 308 10.63 0.74 8.14
C VAL A 308 11.32 1.56 9.22
N ALA A 309 11.11 2.88 9.27
CA ALA A 309 11.71 3.74 10.29
C ALA A 309 11.28 3.34 11.72
N PHE A 310 10.01 2.94 11.89
CA PHE A 310 9.50 2.45 13.16
C PHE A 310 10.22 1.18 13.62
N LEU A 311 10.37 0.21 12.73
CA LEU A 311 11.03 -1.06 13.04
C LEU A 311 12.53 -0.89 13.29
N PHE A 312 13.21 -0.02 12.53
CA PHE A 312 14.60 0.35 12.84
C PHE A 312 14.72 0.91 14.27
N GLY A 313 13.78 1.78 14.65
CA GLY A 313 13.75 2.33 16.02
C GLY A 313 13.45 1.26 17.08
N VAL A 314 12.50 0.35 16.84
CA VAL A 314 12.17 -0.77 17.74
C VAL A 314 13.38 -1.65 18.00
N PHE A 315 14.12 -1.98 16.94
CA PHE A 315 15.29 -2.86 17.04
C PHE A 315 16.59 -2.13 17.40
N GLY A 316 16.54 -0.81 17.62
CA GLY A 316 17.72 0.00 17.93
C GLY A 316 18.76 0.05 16.83
N LEU A 317 18.33 -0.14 15.58
CA LEU A 317 19.19 -0.08 14.41
C LEU A 317 19.35 1.35 13.89
N PRO A 318 20.52 1.74 13.37
CA PRO A 318 20.72 3.07 12.82
C PRO A 318 19.92 3.24 11.52
N PHE A 319 18.99 4.20 11.49
CA PHE A 319 18.23 4.57 10.29
C PHE A 319 18.95 5.72 9.57
N GLU A 320 20.09 5.39 8.90
CA GLU A 320 21.03 6.35 8.33
C GLU A 320 21.68 5.82 7.05
N GLY A 321 22.14 6.75 6.23
CA GLY A 321 22.92 6.45 5.02
C GLY A 321 22.09 6.53 3.74
N ALA A 322 22.71 7.10 2.69
CA ALA A 322 22.06 7.30 1.38
C ALA A 322 21.64 5.98 0.72
N GLY A 323 22.41 4.91 0.92
CA GLY A 323 22.11 3.59 0.38
C GLY A 323 20.83 3.03 0.96
N LEU A 324 20.69 3.03 2.31
CA LEU A 324 19.46 2.60 2.99
C LEU A 324 18.26 3.45 2.56
N PHE A 325 18.42 4.77 2.45
CA PHE A 325 17.32 5.64 2.04
C PHE A 325 16.87 5.36 0.61
N ALA A 326 17.80 5.14 -0.31
CA ALA A 326 17.49 4.76 -1.69
C ALA A 326 16.73 3.41 -1.74
N GLU A 327 17.17 2.44 -0.94
CA GLU A 327 16.52 1.13 -0.82
C GLU A 327 15.09 1.27 -0.25
N VAL A 328 14.92 2.04 0.82
CA VAL A 328 13.60 2.30 1.43
C VAL A 328 12.65 2.97 0.44
N LEU A 329 13.12 3.96 -0.32
CA LEU A 329 12.32 4.63 -1.35
C LEU A 329 11.93 3.67 -2.48
N ALA A 330 12.87 2.86 -2.96
CA ALA A 330 12.60 1.85 -3.97
C ALA A 330 11.57 0.81 -3.48
N VAL A 331 11.78 0.26 -2.28
CA VAL A 331 10.87 -0.71 -1.68
C VAL A 331 9.49 -0.10 -1.45
N ALA A 332 9.39 1.16 -1.03
CA ALA A 332 8.10 1.83 -0.85
C ALA A 332 7.29 1.87 -2.16
N VAL A 333 7.90 2.21 -3.28
CA VAL A 333 7.23 2.23 -4.58
C VAL A 333 6.92 0.82 -5.08
N PHE A 334 7.88 -0.11 -5.03
CA PHE A 334 7.67 -1.47 -5.53
C PHE A 334 6.66 -2.26 -4.70
N SER A 335 6.69 -2.14 -3.36
CA SER A 335 5.72 -2.82 -2.50
C SER A 335 4.30 -2.25 -2.69
N SER A 336 4.19 -0.95 -2.98
CA SER A 336 2.90 -0.32 -3.24
C SER A 336 2.26 -0.83 -4.54
N VAL A 337 3.04 -1.07 -5.58
CA VAL A 337 2.55 -1.69 -6.84
C VAL A 337 2.10 -3.15 -6.60
N ALA A 338 2.71 -3.84 -5.65
CA ALA A 338 2.31 -5.20 -5.28
C ALA A 338 1.05 -5.25 -4.40
N MET A 339 0.66 -4.12 -3.81
CA MET A 339 -0.59 -4.02 -3.06
C MET A 339 -1.77 -4.04 -4.03
N SER A 340 -2.76 -4.85 -3.73
CA SER A 340 -4.04 -4.76 -4.41
C SER A 340 -4.93 -3.75 -3.69
N GLY A 341 -5.62 -2.87 -4.43
CA GLY A 341 -6.52 -1.85 -3.87
C GLY A 341 -7.78 -2.39 -3.17
N ILE A 342 -7.70 -3.56 -2.60
CA ILE A 342 -8.74 -4.31 -1.93
C ILE A 342 -8.48 -4.37 -0.42
N PRO A 343 -9.51 -4.41 0.42
CA PRO A 343 -9.33 -4.58 1.85
C PRO A 343 -8.44 -5.80 2.16
N GLY A 344 -7.37 -5.60 2.93
CA GLY A 344 -6.37 -6.64 3.23
C GLY A 344 -5.20 -6.74 2.25
N GLY A 345 -5.15 -5.94 1.17
CA GLY A 345 -4.00 -5.89 0.26
C GLY A 345 -2.71 -5.39 0.94
N GLY A 346 -2.84 -4.62 2.03
CA GLY A 346 -1.72 -4.12 2.82
C GLY A 346 -0.81 -5.20 3.40
N TYR A 347 -1.36 -6.34 3.78
CA TYR A 347 -0.58 -7.45 4.38
C TYR A 347 0.57 -7.95 3.49
N ILE A 348 0.43 -7.81 2.17
CA ILE A 348 1.47 -8.17 1.20
C ILE A 348 2.65 -7.21 1.29
N ALA A 349 2.37 -5.93 1.31
CA ALA A 349 3.43 -4.91 1.38
C ALA A 349 4.18 -4.97 2.70
N GLU A 350 3.49 -5.15 3.84
CA GLU A 350 4.11 -5.34 5.14
C GLU A 350 5.01 -6.59 5.14
N PHE A 351 4.56 -7.66 4.50
CA PHE A 351 5.37 -8.86 4.38
C PHE A 351 6.63 -8.61 3.55
N ILE A 352 6.51 -7.94 2.38
CA ILE A 352 7.64 -7.62 1.51
C ILE A 352 8.66 -6.78 2.28
N LEU A 353 8.24 -5.69 2.90
CA LEU A 353 9.17 -4.82 3.63
C LEU A 353 9.85 -5.54 4.80
N CYS A 354 9.12 -6.36 5.55
CA CYS A 354 9.70 -7.09 6.68
C CYS A 354 10.66 -8.19 6.23
N SER A 355 10.36 -8.89 5.13
CA SER A 355 11.26 -9.91 4.60
C SER A 355 12.55 -9.36 4.00
N LEU A 356 12.53 -8.10 3.55
CA LEU A 356 13.71 -7.42 3.01
C LEU A 356 14.60 -6.84 4.11
N PHE A 357 14.01 -6.08 5.02
CA PHE A 357 14.77 -5.35 6.04
C PHE A 357 14.99 -6.15 7.34
N PHE A 358 14.13 -7.12 7.63
CA PHE A 358 14.11 -7.85 8.91
C PHE A 358 13.85 -9.35 8.75
N PRO A 359 14.57 -10.07 7.86
CA PRO A 359 14.27 -11.48 7.55
C PRO A 359 14.34 -12.39 8.79
N ASP A 360 15.28 -12.14 9.69
CA ASP A 360 15.49 -12.94 10.89
C ASP A 360 14.63 -12.51 12.10
N ARG A 361 13.90 -11.39 11.94
CA ARG A 361 13.03 -10.79 12.98
C ARG A 361 11.57 -10.76 12.58
N MET A 362 11.18 -11.55 11.59
CA MET A 362 9.83 -11.56 11.01
C MET A 362 8.72 -11.78 12.05
N ALA A 363 8.97 -12.59 13.07
CA ALA A 363 7.99 -12.88 14.12
C ALA A 363 7.56 -11.63 14.91
N VAL A 364 8.45 -10.65 15.04
CA VAL A 364 8.17 -9.38 15.74
C VAL A 364 7.87 -8.26 14.72
N ALA A 365 8.64 -8.15 13.66
CA ALA A 365 8.53 -7.07 12.68
C ALA A 365 7.18 -7.08 11.95
N TYR A 366 6.74 -8.24 11.47
CA TYR A 366 5.54 -8.34 10.65
C TYR A 366 4.25 -7.95 11.40
N PRO A 367 3.97 -8.45 12.61
CA PRO A 367 2.81 -8.01 13.37
C PRO A 367 2.79 -6.51 13.66
N ILE A 368 3.94 -5.92 13.95
CA ILE A 368 4.09 -4.47 14.16
C ILE A 368 3.72 -3.72 12.86
N ALA A 369 4.30 -4.13 11.72
CA ALA A 369 4.05 -3.52 10.43
C ALA A 369 2.55 -3.61 10.03
N VAL A 370 1.95 -4.80 10.21
CA VAL A 370 0.52 -5.03 9.94
C VAL A 370 -0.37 -4.17 10.82
N THR A 371 -0.01 -4.02 12.09
CA THR A 371 -0.74 -3.13 13.01
C THR A 371 -0.71 -1.69 12.54
N ILE A 372 0.48 -1.17 12.21
CA ILE A 372 0.61 0.19 11.67
C ILE A 372 -0.23 0.29 10.38
N GLY A 373 -0.15 -0.73 9.49
CA GLY A 373 -0.93 -0.78 8.25
C GLY A 373 -2.42 -0.59 8.48
N ASN A 374 -2.99 -1.38 9.38
CA ASN A 374 -4.42 -1.28 9.71
C ASN A 374 -4.81 0.06 10.35
N LEU A 375 -3.94 0.61 11.20
CA LEU A 375 -4.19 1.91 11.84
C LEU A 375 -4.19 3.07 10.85
N VAL A 376 -3.33 3.03 9.83
CA VAL A 376 -3.17 4.10 8.84
C VAL A 376 -4.08 3.93 7.62
N ASP A 377 -4.75 2.78 7.47
CA ASP A 377 -5.51 2.42 6.26
C ASP A 377 -6.54 3.47 5.82
N PRO A 378 -7.38 4.05 6.70
CA PRO A 378 -8.35 5.05 6.26
C PRO A 378 -7.72 6.28 5.59
N PRO A 379 -6.76 7.01 6.20
CA PRO A 379 -6.14 8.14 5.55
C PRO A 379 -5.21 7.74 4.40
N ALA A 380 -4.58 6.56 4.45
CA ALA A 380 -3.80 6.02 3.34
C ALA A 380 -4.67 5.81 2.10
N THR A 381 -5.80 5.14 2.25
CA THR A 381 -6.74 4.87 1.16
C THR A 381 -7.35 6.16 0.60
N MET A 382 -7.58 7.17 1.46
CA MET A 382 -8.01 8.49 0.98
C MET A 382 -6.97 9.11 0.05
N VAL A 383 -5.69 9.09 0.43
CA VAL A 383 -4.60 9.63 -0.39
C VAL A 383 -4.46 8.83 -1.68
N ASN A 384 -4.49 7.49 -1.61
CA ASN A 384 -4.40 6.61 -2.76
C ASN A 384 -5.54 6.88 -3.75
N ALA A 385 -6.77 6.59 -3.34
CA ALA A 385 -7.92 6.57 -4.23
C ALA A 385 -8.34 7.99 -4.72
N ALA A 386 -8.33 9.01 -3.85
CA ALA A 386 -8.58 10.37 -4.31
C ALA A 386 -7.41 10.90 -5.16
N GLY A 387 -6.19 10.41 -4.91
CA GLY A 387 -5.01 10.66 -5.73
C GLY A 387 -5.15 10.15 -7.17
N ASP A 388 -5.87 9.05 -7.42
CA ASP A 388 -6.14 8.54 -8.77
C ASP A 388 -6.87 9.56 -9.64
N TYR A 389 -7.91 10.19 -9.07
CA TYR A 389 -8.63 11.26 -9.73
C TYR A 389 -7.72 12.47 -10.00
N VAL A 390 -6.85 12.83 -9.06
CA VAL A 390 -5.84 13.89 -9.24
C VAL A 390 -4.83 13.53 -10.33
N ALA A 391 -4.32 12.30 -10.34
CA ALA A 391 -3.38 11.81 -11.34
C ALA A 391 -3.96 11.85 -12.76
N SER A 392 -5.28 11.66 -12.91
CA SER A 392 -5.95 11.71 -14.20
C SER A 392 -5.84 13.08 -14.88
N PHE A 393 -5.77 14.22 -14.15
CA PHE A 393 -5.48 15.55 -14.71
C PHE A 393 -4.08 15.62 -15.32
N LEU A 394 -3.06 15.03 -14.66
CA LEU A 394 -1.69 15.01 -15.17
C LEU A 394 -1.59 14.14 -16.42
N VAL A 395 -2.20 12.96 -16.39
CA VAL A 395 -2.22 12.04 -17.53
C VAL A 395 -2.93 12.69 -18.72
N ALA A 396 -4.08 13.31 -18.51
CA ALA A 396 -4.78 14.06 -19.56
C ALA A 396 -3.89 15.17 -20.16
N ARG A 397 -3.14 15.90 -19.31
CA ARG A 397 -2.19 16.90 -19.80
C ARG A 397 -1.07 16.32 -20.66
N ILE A 398 -0.51 15.17 -20.26
CA ILE A 398 0.58 14.52 -20.98
C ILE A 398 0.10 13.92 -22.31
N THR A 399 -1.12 13.39 -22.35
CA THR A 399 -1.65 12.67 -23.53
C THR A 399 -2.36 13.59 -24.51
N GLU A 400 -3.10 14.60 -24.02
CA GLU A 400 -3.90 15.52 -24.84
C GLU A 400 -3.21 16.89 -25.07
N GLY A 401 -2.15 17.17 -24.29
CA GLY A 401 -1.41 18.44 -24.41
C GLY A 401 -2.03 19.60 -23.61
N SER A 402 -1.47 20.80 -23.78
CA SER A 402 -1.96 22.02 -23.12
C SER A 402 -3.34 22.44 -23.68
N GLY A 403 -4.21 22.97 -22.80
CA GLY A 403 -5.54 23.45 -23.21
C GLY A 403 -6.56 22.33 -23.45
N TRP A 404 -6.31 21.11 -22.98
CA TRP A 404 -7.25 20.00 -23.12
C TRP A 404 -8.61 20.26 -22.46
N LEU A 405 -8.63 20.95 -21.32
CA LEU A 405 -9.89 21.33 -20.63
C LEU A 405 -10.75 22.29 -21.44
N GLU A 406 -10.15 23.25 -22.14
CA GLU A 406 -10.88 24.21 -22.97
C GLU A 406 -11.52 23.53 -24.19
N ARG A 407 -10.84 22.53 -24.77
CA ARG A 407 -11.38 21.75 -25.89
C ARG A 407 -12.56 20.89 -25.46
N THR A 408 -12.47 20.25 -24.31
CA THR A 408 -13.56 19.42 -23.78
C THR A 408 -14.80 20.25 -23.46
N ASP A 409 -14.65 21.49 -22.99
CA ASP A 409 -15.79 22.40 -22.77
C ASP A 409 -16.44 22.85 -24.10
N GLY A 410 -15.64 23.07 -25.13
CA GLY A 410 -16.15 23.38 -26.47
C GLY A 410 -16.97 22.25 -27.09
N GLU A 411 -16.55 21.01 -26.91
CA GLU A 411 -17.27 19.81 -27.39
C GLU A 411 -18.57 19.53 -26.61
N ARG A 412 -18.65 19.91 -25.33
CA ARG A 412 -19.86 19.75 -24.49
C ARG A 412 -20.93 20.81 -24.77
N THR A 413 -20.54 21.94 -25.32
CA THR A 413 -21.45 23.08 -25.64
C THR A 413 -21.88 23.09 -27.08
N ALA A 414 -21.30 22.27 -27.95
CA ALA A 414 -21.68 22.10 -29.37
C ALA A 414 -22.59 20.88 -29.55
#